data_3d3fc22b10b3570f337eaf6dded76bf9
#
_entry.id   3d3fc22b10b3570f337eaf6dded76bf9
#
_cell.length_a   1.000
_cell.length_b   1.000
_cell.length_c   1.000
_cell.angle_alpha   90.00
_cell.angle_beta   90.00
_cell.angle_gamma   90.00
#
_symmetry.space_group_name_H-M   'P 1'
#
loop_
_entity.id
_entity.type
_entity.pdbx_description
1 polymer ?
#
loop_
_entity_poly.entity_id
_entity_poly.type
_entity_poly.pdbx_seq_one_letter_code
_entity_poly.pdbx_strand_id
1 'polypeptide(L)'
;MSAVNTQRNSLRAGMIGMGMIFDETYRPMFQALHAEGLYRRDFGYVDVALTAVATRTGARARAYKKSADGRLADFTSFEGTDSVERAVAAGIDFVCVASPDDRHFDAAKQGLQAGRHVLIEKPSVLQLQQLDELVALARDKNLLAKVVYHKLCDPDHKKLRTLVEDGELLHVNNGYCSLLEPRSISKGQFAEWIAGRNPGTYVAVHYIKLIDFTFGGRLKTVACTGQRGIVGPADGNTW
;
A
#
# COMPACT_ATOMS: atom_id res chain seq x y z
N MET A 1 -21.21 31.83 -20.01
CA MET A 1 -21.03 30.36 -19.87
C MET A 1 -19.61 30.04 -20.30
N SER A 2 -18.67 29.84 -19.36
CA SER A 2 -17.31 29.44 -19.70
C SER A 2 -17.35 27.99 -20.19
N ALA A 3 -16.74 27.74 -21.33
CA ALA A 3 -16.61 26.40 -21.87
C ALA A 3 -15.96 25.49 -20.82
N VAL A 4 -16.64 24.43 -20.43
CA VAL A 4 -16.08 23.39 -19.58
C VAL A 4 -14.91 22.78 -20.36
N ASN A 5 -13.69 22.93 -19.86
CA ASN A 5 -12.51 22.32 -20.46
C ASN A 5 -12.70 20.80 -20.39
N THR A 6 -12.99 20.19 -21.53
CA THR A 6 -13.26 18.75 -21.66
C THR A 6 -11.98 17.92 -21.81
N GLN A 7 -10.81 18.52 -21.58
CA GLN A 7 -9.56 17.78 -21.63
C GLN A 7 -9.50 16.83 -20.41
N ARG A 8 -9.72 15.54 -20.67
CA ARG A 8 -9.54 14.49 -19.65
C ARG A 8 -8.06 14.38 -19.33
N ASN A 9 -7.74 14.60 -18.06
CA ASN A 9 -6.42 14.28 -17.56
C ASN A 9 -6.25 12.75 -17.48
N SER A 10 -5.05 12.26 -17.68
CA SER A 10 -4.76 10.82 -17.58
C SER A 10 -3.56 10.60 -16.67
N LEU A 11 -3.63 9.55 -15.84
CA LEU A 11 -2.55 9.07 -14.99
C LEU A 11 -2.21 7.63 -15.35
N ARG A 12 -0.94 7.35 -15.53
CA ARG A 12 -0.38 6.03 -15.82
C ARG A 12 0.22 5.45 -14.56
N ALA A 13 -0.29 4.33 -14.13
CA ALA A 13 0.15 3.62 -12.93
C ALA A 13 1.14 2.51 -13.28
N GLY A 14 2.15 2.36 -12.42
CA GLY A 14 2.96 1.16 -12.33
C GLY A 14 2.57 0.32 -11.12
N MET A 15 2.76 -1.00 -11.20
CA MET A 15 2.54 -1.94 -10.09
C MET A 15 3.77 -2.80 -9.87
N ILE A 16 4.33 -2.78 -8.66
CA ILE A 16 5.41 -3.66 -8.26
C ILE A 16 4.87 -4.73 -7.33
N GLY A 17 4.83 -5.95 -7.83
CA GLY A 17 4.21 -7.09 -7.16
C GLY A 17 2.77 -7.35 -7.64
N MET A 18 2.45 -8.61 -7.90
CA MET A 18 1.11 -9.10 -8.20
C MET A 18 0.78 -10.26 -7.26
N GLY A 19 0.98 -10.06 -5.95
CA GLY A 19 0.65 -11.01 -4.90
C GLY A 19 -0.83 -10.99 -4.53
N MET A 20 -1.14 -11.53 -3.36
CA MET A 20 -2.48 -11.56 -2.78
C MET A 20 -3.12 -10.18 -2.74
N ILE A 21 -2.40 -9.18 -2.23
CA ILE A 21 -2.94 -7.82 -2.08
C ILE A 21 -3.26 -7.17 -3.43
N PHE A 22 -2.56 -7.56 -4.51
CA PHE A 22 -2.95 -7.17 -5.86
C PHE A 22 -4.33 -7.74 -6.19
N ASP A 23 -4.55 -9.04 -5.99
CA ASP A 23 -5.81 -9.69 -6.34
C ASP A 23 -6.99 -9.15 -5.54
N GLU A 24 -6.79 -8.89 -4.25
CA GLU A 24 -7.86 -8.51 -3.32
C GLU A 24 -8.14 -6.99 -3.29
N THR A 25 -7.15 -6.16 -3.60
CA THR A 25 -7.25 -4.71 -3.43
C THR A 25 -6.94 -3.93 -4.71
N TYR A 26 -5.74 -4.11 -5.28
CA TYR A 26 -5.32 -3.27 -6.41
C TYR A 26 -6.01 -3.63 -7.71
N ARG A 27 -6.22 -4.90 -7.98
CA ARG A 27 -6.95 -5.34 -9.17
C ARG A 27 -8.36 -4.76 -9.24
N PRO A 28 -9.24 -4.94 -8.23
CA PRO A 28 -10.57 -4.34 -8.27
C PRO A 28 -10.53 -2.80 -8.33
N MET A 29 -9.57 -2.16 -7.64
CA MET A 29 -9.37 -0.72 -7.74
C MET A 29 -9.05 -0.28 -9.17
N PHE A 30 -8.07 -0.91 -9.83
CA PHE A 30 -7.71 -0.56 -11.20
C PHE A 30 -8.84 -0.89 -12.20
N GLN A 31 -9.60 -1.96 -11.96
CA GLN A 31 -10.78 -2.28 -12.77
C GLN A 31 -11.86 -1.19 -12.67
N ALA A 32 -12.15 -0.72 -11.47
CA ALA A 32 -13.10 0.38 -11.27
C ALA A 32 -12.58 1.69 -11.90
N LEU A 33 -11.31 2.02 -11.69
CA LEU A 33 -10.70 3.22 -12.27
C LEU A 33 -10.65 3.17 -13.80
N HIS A 34 -10.44 2.00 -14.39
CA HIS A 34 -10.46 1.82 -15.85
C HIS A 34 -11.87 1.98 -16.41
N ALA A 35 -12.88 1.47 -15.71
CA ALA A 35 -14.28 1.52 -16.16
C ALA A 35 -14.91 2.91 -15.98
N GLU A 36 -14.64 3.57 -14.87
CA GLU A 36 -15.36 4.76 -14.40
C GLU A 36 -14.50 6.01 -14.39
N GLY A 37 -13.16 5.87 -14.37
CA GLY A 37 -12.24 6.97 -14.10
C GLY A 37 -12.31 7.45 -12.65
N LEU A 38 -11.66 8.54 -12.36
CA LEU A 38 -11.73 9.24 -11.08
C LEU A 38 -12.32 10.63 -11.30
N TYR A 39 -13.40 10.94 -10.59
CA TYR A 39 -14.01 12.26 -10.65
C TYR A 39 -13.95 12.98 -9.31
N ARG A 40 -13.53 14.22 -9.35
CA ARG A 40 -13.69 15.15 -8.24
C ARG A 40 -14.09 16.53 -8.76
N ARG A 41 -14.86 17.25 -7.94
CA ARG A 41 -15.40 18.55 -8.33
C ARG A 41 -14.31 19.60 -8.58
N ASP A 42 -13.19 19.49 -7.88
CA ASP A 42 -12.08 20.45 -7.92
C ASP A 42 -11.15 20.26 -9.12
N PHE A 43 -11.07 19.07 -9.71
CA PHE A 43 -10.20 18.80 -10.87
C PHE A 43 -10.86 18.06 -12.03
N GLY A 44 -12.15 17.70 -11.93
CA GLY A 44 -12.90 17.04 -12.98
C GLY A 44 -12.60 15.54 -13.10
N TYR A 45 -12.64 15.02 -14.34
CA TYR A 45 -12.35 13.62 -14.63
C TYR A 45 -10.88 13.37 -14.88
N VAL A 46 -10.39 12.25 -14.33
CA VAL A 46 -9.05 11.73 -14.56
C VAL A 46 -9.15 10.25 -14.92
N ASP A 47 -8.65 9.89 -16.09
CA ASP A 47 -8.51 8.50 -16.48
C ASP A 47 -7.25 7.92 -15.80
N VAL A 48 -7.37 6.75 -15.18
CA VAL A 48 -6.26 6.07 -14.52
C VAL A 48 -6.07 4.69 -15.13
N ALA A 49 -4.91 4.43 -15.71
CA ALA A 49 -4.59 3.17 -16.34
C ALA A 49 -3.37 2.49 -15.70
N LEU A 50 -3.48 1.20 -15.40
CA LEU A 50 -2.33 0.37 -15.09
C LEU A 50 -1.58 0.08 -16.40
N THR A 51 -0.38 0.61 -16.56
CA THR A 51 0.40 0.51 -17.82
C THR A 51 1.69 -0.29 -17.70
N ALA A 52 2.23 -0.45 -16.48
CA ALA A 52 3.47 -1.16 -16.24
C ALA A 52 3.34 -2.06 -15.00
N VAL A 53 3.84 -3.28 -15.09
CA VAL A 53 3.85 -4.23 -13.96
C VAL A 53 5.24 -4.85 -13.84
N ALA A 54 5.82 -4.83 -12.64
CA ALA A 54 7.07 -5.50 -12.32
C ALA A 54 6.83 -6.71 -11.41
N THR A 55 7.31 -7.87 -11.81
CA THR A 55 7.28 -9.09 -11.00
C THR A 55 8.57 -9.89 -11.20
N ARG A 56 8.93 -10.71 -10.21
CA ARG A 56 10.17 -11.50 -10.27
C ARG A 56 10.23 -12.45 -11.47
N THR A 57 9.15 -13.15 -11.78
CA THR A 57 9.12 -14.24 -12.79
C THR A 57 8.17 -13.99 -13.95
N GLY A 58 7.38 -12.94 -13.93
CA GLY A 58 6.33 -12.67 -14.91
C GLY A 58 5.15 -13.67 -14.90
N ALA A 59 5.22 -14.76 -14.15
CA ALA A 59 4.24 -15.84 -14.22
C ALA A 59 2.82 -15.36 -13.91
N ARG A 60 2.64 -14.57 -12.84
CA ARG A 60 1.32 -14.03 -12.46
C ARG A 60 0.79 -13.02 -13.47
N ALA A 61 1.66 -12.17 -13.99
CA ALA A 61 1.29 -11.21 -15.03
C ALA A 61 0.81 -11.91 -16.31
N ARG A 62 1.53 -12.96 -16.74
CA ARG A 62 1.13 -13.78 -17.89
C ARG A 62 -0.18 -14.54 -17.64
N ALA A 63 -0.34 -15.15 -16.46
CA ALA A 63 -1.58 -15.82 -16.09
C ALA A 63 -2.77 -14.84 -16.09
N TYR A 64 -2.56 -13.66 -15.52
CA TYR A 64 -3.56 -12.61 -15.50
C TYR A 64 -3.97 -12.19 -16.92
N LYS A 65 -3.01 -11.90 -17.81
CA LYS A 65 -3.29 -11.52 -19.20
C LYS A 65 -4.07 -12.60 -19.96
N LYS A 66 -3.84 -13.87 -19.66
CA LYS A 66 -4.60 -15.00 -20.27
C LYS A 66 -6.04 -15.07 -19.77
N SER A 67 -6.28 -14.70 -18.51
CA SER A 67 -7.61 -14.73 -17.89
C SER A 67 -8.34 -13.39 -17.98
N ALA A 68 -7.67 -12.34 -18.45
CA ALA A 68 -8.22 -10.99 -18.49
C ALA A 68 -9.35 -10.90 -19.52
N ASP A 69 -10.45 -10.42 -19.06
CA ASP A 69 -11.69 -10.19 -19.79
C ASP A 69 -11.80 -8.74 -20.31
N GLY A 70 -10.68 -8.05 -20.47
CA GLY A 70 -10.62 -6.66 -20.90
C GLY A 70 -10.94 -5.62 -19.82
N ARG A 71 -11.09 -6.06 -18.57
CA ARG A 71 -11.43 -5.15 -17.43
C ARG A 71 -10.26 -4.33 -16.91
N LEU A 72 -9.05 -4.56 -17.39
CA LEU A 72 -7.90 -3.69 -17.16
C LEU A 72 -7.34 -3.25 -18.50
N ALA A 73 -6.74 -2.07 -18.52
CA ALA A 73 -5.91 -1.65 -19.64
C ALA A 73 -4.78 -2.67 -19.87
N ASP A 74 -4.34 -2.82 -21.11
CA ASP A 74 -3.19 -3.67 -21.40
C ASP A 74 -1.92 -3.03 -20.83
N PHE A 75 -1.22 -3.77 -19.98
CA PHE A 75 0.00 -3.31 -19.33
C PHE A 75 1.23 -4.03 -19.88
N THR A 76 2.37 -3.37 -19.87
CA THR A 76 3.65 -4.00 -20.14
C THR A 76 4.13 -4.73 -18.89
N SER A 77 4.51 -6.01 -19.04
CA SER A 77 5.07 -6.82 -17.96
C SER A 77 6.58 -6.85 -18.01
N PHE A 78 7.22 -6.47 -16.93
CA PHE A 78 8.66 -6.53 -16.70
C PHE A 78 8.96 -7.65 -15.71
N GLU A 79 9.94 -8.50 -16.04
CA GLU A 79 10.37 -9.64 -15.20
C GLU A 79 11.89 -9.64 -15.06
N GLY A 80 12.38 -10.33 -14.01
CA GLY A 80 13.80 -10.40 -13.70
C GLY A 80 14.23 -9.43 -12.59
N THR A 81 15.54 -9.37 -12.37
CA THR A 81 16.15 -8.58 -11.29
C THR A 81 16.05 -7.07 -11.51
N ASP A 82 16.02 -6.63 -12.76
CA ASP A 82 15.90 -5.25 -13.21
C ASP A 82 14.45 -4.82 -13.52
N SER A 83 13.47 -5.66 -13.19
CA SER A 83 12.07 -5.43 -13.54
C SER A 83 11.51 -4.13 -12.95
N VAL A 84 11.91 -3.77 -11.73
CA VAL A 84 11.46 -2.53 -11.07
C VAL A 84 12.01 -1.32 -11.80
N GLU A 85 13.32 -1.30 -12.10
CA GLU A 85 13.97 -0.22 -12.82
C GLU A 85 13.29 0.03 -14.17
N ARG A 86 13.08 -1.02 -14.95
CA ARG A 86 12.39 -0.92 -16.25
C ARG A 86 10.95 -0.46 -16.14
N ALA A 87 10.22 -0.92 -15.13
CA ALA A 87 8.84 -0.51 -14.93
C ALA A 87 8.72 0.97 -14.57
N VAL A 88 9.58 1.50 -13.66
CA VAL A 88 9.53 2.92 -13.28
C VAL A 88 10.03 3.83 -14.40
N ALA A 89 10.86 3.32 -15.32
CA ALA A 89 11.30 4.01 -16.52
C ALA A 89 10.25 4.03 -17.66
N ALA A 90 9.21 3.20 -17.59
CA ALA A 90 8.22 3.02 -18.65
C ALA A 90 7.21 4.17 -18.82
N GLY A 91 7.54 5.37 -18.38
CA GLY A 91 6.71 6.56 -18.58
C GLY A 91 5.45 6.59 -17.72
N ILE A 92 5.45 5.98 -16.55
CA ILE A 92 4.38 6.04 -15.55
C ILE A 92 4.43 7.35 -14.77
N ASP A 93 3.31 7.73 -14.16
CA ASP A 93 3.20 8.94 -13.34
C ASP A 93 3.37 8.60 -11.85
N PHE A 94 2.85 7.44 -11.44
CA PHE A 94 3.03 6.93 -10.09
C PHE A 94 3.19 5.41 -10.08
N VAL A 95 3.76 4.89 -8.98
CA VAL A 95 3.96 3.46 -8.77
C VAL A 95 3.36 2.98 -7.46
N CYS A 96 2.64 1.86 -7.51
CA CYS A 96 2.16 1.13 -6.34
C CYS A 96 3.16 0.02 -5.99
N VAL A 97 3.66 0.01 -4.77
CA VAL A 97 4.60 -0.99 -4.28
C VAL A 97 3.86 -1.93 -3.33
N ALA A 98 3.67 -3.18 -3.76
CA ALA A 98 2.98 -4.24 -3.03
C ALA A 98 3.72 -5.58 -3.17
N SER A 99 5.02 -5.53 -3.06
CA SER A 99 5.95 -6.65 -2.94
C SER A 99 5.98 -7.16 -1.48
N PRO A 100 6.73 -8.21 -1.13
CA PRO A 100 7.09 -8.48 0.26
C PRO A 100 7.73 -7.25 0.93
N ASP A 101 7.42 -7.04 2.21
CA ASP A 101 7.76 -5.82 2.96
C ASP A 101 9.25 -5.49 3.04
N ASP A 102 10.12 -6.51 3.03
CA ASP A 102 11.58 -6.36 2.96
C ASP A 102 12.10 -5.76 1.64
N ARG A 103 11.25 -5.67 0.63
CA ARG A 103 11.56 -5.10 -0.69
C ARG A 103 10.89 -3.76 -0.96
N HIS A 104 10.07 -3.29 -0.02
CA HIS A 104 9.36 -2.02 -0.17
C HIS A 104 10.32 -0.85 -0.33
N PHE A 105 11.36 -0.80 0.51
CA PHE A 105 12.34 0.28 0.50
C PHE A 105 13.00 0.46 -0.86
N ASP A 106 13.60 -0.61 -1.39
CA ASP A 106 14.34 -0.53 -2.66
C ASP A 106 13.44 -0.16 -3.83
N ALA A 107 12.23 -0.74 -3.87
CA ALA A 107 11.27 -0.44 -4.91
C ALA A 107 10.75 1.01 -4.85
N ALA A 108 10.42 1.49 -3.64
CA ALA A 108 9.97 2.86 -3.43
C ALA A 108 11.08 3.89 -3.76
N LYS A 109 12.31 3.61 -3.33
CA LYS A 109 13.49 4.43 -3.64
C LYS A 109 13.71 4.56 -5.14
N GLN A 110 13.68 3.46 -5.88
CA GLN A 110 13.80 3.47 -7.34
C GLN A 110 12.68 4.30 -7.99
N GLY A 111 11.44 4.17 -7.52
CA GLY A 111 10.31 4.98 -7.98
C GLY A 111 10.55 6.48 -7.81
N LEU A 112 10.93 6.89 -6.59
CA LEU A 112 11.24 8.29 -6.28
C LEU A 112 12.46 8.80 -7.07
N GLN A 113 13.52 8.00 -7.19
CA GLN A 113 14.70 8.36 -7.99
C GLN A 113 14.36 8.59 -9.45
N ALA A 114 13.46 7.79 -10.01
CA ALA A 114 12.95 7.94 -11.37
C ALA A 114 11.93 9.09 -11.53
N GLY A 115 11.66 9.88 -10.47
CA GLY A 115 10.73 11.00 -10.51
C GLY A 115 9.25 10.58 -10.51
N ARG A 116 8.91 9.44 -9.89
CA ARG A 116 7.53 8.93 -9.79
C ARG A 116 6.98 9.15 -8.40
N HIS A 117 5.70 9.51 -8.30
CA HIS A 117 4.98 9.43 -7.04
C HIS A 117 4.87 7.98 -6.60
N VAL A 118 4.89 7.71 -5.30
CA VAL A 118 4.90 6.33 -4.78
C VAL A 118 3.79 6.09 -3.77
N LEU A 119 3.06 5.00 -3.96
CA LEU A 119 2.11 4.45 -3.03
C LEU A 119 2.66 3.12 -2.51
N ILE A 120 2.95 3.01 -1.22
CA ILE A 120 3.65 1.87 -0.62
C ILE A 120 2.70 1.11 0.30
N GLU A 121 2.65 -0.21 0.18
CA GLU A 121 1.95 -1.04 1.15
C GLU A 121 2.60 -0.96 2.54
N LYS A 122 1.80 -1.23 3.53
CA LYS A 122 2.24 -1.26 4.94
C LYS A 122 2.91 -2.64 5.28
N PRO A 123 3.90 -2.65 6.16
CA PRO A 123 4.68 -1.50 6.62
C PRO A 123 5.49 -0.91 5.46
N SER A 124 5.64 0.42 5.44
CA SER A 124 6.36 1.07 4.32
C SER A 124 7.82 0.64 4.25
N VAL A 125 8.44 0.49 5.39
CA VAL A 125 9.84 0.05 5.57
C VAL A 125 9.96 -0.70 6.90
N LEU A 126 11.09 -1.38 7.10
CA LEU A 126 11.39 -2.13 8.33
C LEU A 126 12.43 -1.44 9.24
N GLN A 127 13.04 -0.37 8.77
CA GLN A 127 14.07 0.37 9.51
C GLN A 127 13.83 1.88 9.43
N LEU A 128 14.11 2.59 10.52
CA LEU A 128 13.90 4.03 10.61
C LEU A 128 14.76 4.81 9.60
N GLN A 129 16.02 4.40 9.41
CA GLN A 129 16.92 5.03 8.44
C GLN A 129 16.39 4.97 7.00
N GLN A 130 15.73 3.86 6.65
CA GLN A 130 15.07 3.71 5.34
C GLN A 130 13.91 4.70 5.20
N LEU A 131 13.14 4.91 6.28
CA LEU A 131 12.05 5.89 6.28
C LEU A 131 12.58 7.30 6.08
N ASP A 132 13.62 7.68 6.83
CA ASP A 132 14.23 9.01 6.74
C ASP A 132 14.76 9.28 5.33
N GLU A 133 15.38 8.28 4.70
CA GLU A 133 15.88 8.39 3.34
C GLU A 133 14.75 8.58 2.32
N LEU A 134 13.65 7.81 2.41
CA LEU A 134 12.50 7.98 1.52
C LEU A 134 11.83 9.34 1.70
N VAL A 135 11.72 9.82 2.94
CA VAL A 135 11.13 11.13 3.24
C VAL A 135 11.99 12.25 2.66
N ALA A 136 13.32 12.19 2.84
CA ALA A 136 14.24 13.17 2.29
C ALA A 136 14.15 13.18 0.75
N LEU A 137 14.24 12.00 0.13
CA LEU A 137 14.19 11.88 -1.33
C LEU A 137 12.87 12.38 -1.93
N ALA A 138 11.74 12.09 -1.29
CA ALA A 138 10.44 12.57 -1.73
C ALA A 138 10.33 14.11 -1.64
N ARG A 139 10.86 14.70 -0.58
CA ARG A 139 10.91 16.16 -0.40
C ARG A 139 11.80 16.84 -1.44
N ASP A 140 13.03 16.34 -1.60
CA ASP A 140 14.01 16.92 -2.52
C ASP A 140 13.52 16.92 -3.97
N LYS A 141 12.76 15.89 -4.35
CA LYS A 141 12.18 15.78 -5.69
C LYS A 141 10.76 16.34 -5.82
N ASN A 142 10.18 16.88 -4.76
CA ASN A 142 8.80 17.35 -4.71
C ASN A 142 7.80 16.27 -5.16
N LEU A 143 7.96 15.05 -4.65
CA LEU A 143 7.12 13.90 -4.96
C LEU A 143 6.28 13.47 -3.77
N LEU A 144 5.14 12.86 -4.05
CA LEU A 144 4.32 12.21 -3.04
C LEU A 144 4.83 10.80 -2.79
N ALA A 145 5.07 10.49 -1.50
CA ALA A 145 5.26 9.14 -1.00
C ALA A 145 4.19 8.88 0.07
N LYS A 146 3.28 7.96 -0.20
CA LYS A 146 2.16 7.63 0.69
C LYS A 146 2.16 6.17 1.07
N VAL A 147 1.84 5.89 2.34
CA VAL A 147 1.65 4.53 2.83
C VAL A 147 0.16 4.16 2.83
N VAL A 148 -0.15 2.96 2.38
CA VAL A 148 -1.52 2.46 2.33
C VAL A 148 -1.94 1.94 3.70
N TYR A 149 -2.78 2.71 4.37
CA TYR A 149 -3.46 2.31 5.60
C TYR A 149 -4.97 2.23 5.32
N HIS A 150 -5.39 1.18 4.63
CA HIS A 150 -6.79 1.04 4.16
C HIS A 150 -7.83 1.12 5.29
N LYS A 151 -7.49 0.71 6.51
CA LYS A 151 -8.38 0.83 7.68
C LYS A 151 -8.75 2.28 8.03
N LEU A 152 -8.00 3.28 7.57
CA LEU A 152 -8.40 4.69 7.70
C LEU A 152 -9.66 5.03 6.87
N CYS A 153 -9.98 4.20 5.88
CA CYS A 153 -11.15 4.37 5.03
C CYS A 153 -12.39 3.62 5.54
N ASP A 154 -12.26 2.83 6.59
CA ASP A 154 -13.36 2.12 7.23
C ASP A 154 -14.42 3.11 7.73
N PRO A 155 -15.72 2.88 7.45
CA PRO A 155 -16.80 3.80 7.83
C PRO A 155 -16.89 4.06 9.33
N ASP A 156 -16.69 3.04 10.17
CA ASP A 156 -16.76 3.19 11.63
C ASP A 156 -15.60 4.01 12.17
N HIS A 157 -14.40 3.82 11.63
CA HIS A 157 -13.24 4.64 11.98
C HIS A 157 -13.39 6.09 11.50
N LYS A 158 -14.00 6.31 10.34
CA LYS A 158 -14.33 7.66 9.86
C LYS A 158 -15.33 8.34 10.78
N LYS A 159 -16.38 7.62 11.19
CA LYS A 159 -17.38 8.14 12.15
C LYS A 159 -16.74 8.51 13.48
N LEU A 160 -15.91 7.61 14.04
CA LEU A 160 -15.18 7.89 15.28
C LEU A 160 -14.34 9.18 15.15
N ARG A 161 -13.63 9.34 14.04
CA ARG A 161 -12.83 10.52 13.79
C ARG A 161 -13.68 11.79 13.71
N THR A 162 -14.84 11.75 13.04
CA THR A 162 -15.77 12.87 12.99
C THR A 162 -16.21 13.28 14.39
N LEU A 163 -16.57 12.33 15.27
CA LEU A 163 -16.93 12.62 16.66
C LEU A 163 -15.81 13.32 17.44
N VAL A 164 -14.56 12.97 17.16
CA VAL A 164 -13.40 13.64 17.78
C VAL A 164 -13.20 15.05 17.20
N GLU A 165 -13.28 15.20 15.88
CA GLU A 165 -13.11 16.49 15.18
C GLU A 165 -14.21 17.49 15.53
N ASP A 166 -15.45 17.02 15.69
CA ASP A 166 -16.61 17.85 16.08
C ASP A 166 -16.63 18.17 17.58
N GLY A 167 -15.72 17.60 18.36
CA GLY A 167 -15.64 17.82 19.81
C GLY A 167 -16.70 17.08 20.62
N GLU A 168 -17.42 16.14 20.05
CA GLU A 168 -18.36 15.27 20.76
C GLU A 168 -17.62 14.25 21.64
N LEU A 169 -16.46 13.79 21.21
CA LEU A 169 -15.57 12.92 21.97
C LEU A 169 -14.30 13.67 22.38
N LEU A 170 -14.32 14.28 23.57
CA LEU A 170 -13.25 15.17 24.04
C LEU A 170 -12.12 14.44 24.78
N HIS A 171 -12.45 13.35 25.49
CA HIS A 171 -11.49 12.67 26.35
C HIS A 171 -11.50 11.17 26.11
N VAL A 172 -10.33 10.63 25.82
CA VAL A 172 -10.11 9.20 25.69
C VAL A 172 -9.04 8.78 26.69
N ASN A 173 -9.45 8.04 27.72
CA ASN A 173 -8.56 7.60 28.80
C ASN A 173 -7.85 6.28 28.45
N ASN A 174 -8.53 5.39 27.75
CA ASN A 174 -7.99 4.11 27.32
C ASN A 174 -8.67 3.63 26.03
N GLY A 175 -8.06 2.68 25.37
CA GLY A 175 -8.61 2.00 24.20
C GLY A 175 -8.09 0.57 24.13
N TYR A 176 -8.85 -0.28 23.48
CA TYR A 176 -8.50 -1.67 23.22
C TYR A 176 -8.68 -1.98 21.73
N CYS A 177 -7.68 -2.60 21.13
CA CYS A 177 -7.76 -3.11 19.77
C CYS A 177 -7.42 -4.59 19.75
N SER A 178 -8.25 -5.39 19.08
CA SER A 178 -8.01 -6.81 18.88
C SER A 178 -8.03 -7.15 17.41
N LEU A 179 -7.07 -7.94 16.97
CA LEU A 179 -7.11 -8.58 15.67
C LEU A 179 -6.89 -10.07 15.84
N LEU A 180 -7.84 -10.84 15.34
CA LEU A 180 -7.80 -12.30 15.35
C LEU A 180 -7.62 -12.78 13.92
N GLU A 181 -6.54 -13.51 13.67
CA GLU A 181 -6.23 -14.11 12.39
C GLU A 181 -6.38 -15.63 12.46
N PRO A 182 -6.88 -16.28 11.40
CA PRO A 182 -6.92 -17.73 11.35
C PRO A 182 -5.51 -18.33 11.45
N ARG A 183 -5.34 -19.37 12.28
CA ARG A 183 -4.03 -20.05 12.43
C ARG A 183 -3.49 -20.64 11.13
N SER A 184 -4.37 -20.91 10.16
CA SER A 184 -4.00 -21.41 8.83
C SER A 184 -3.21 -20.39 8.00
N ILE A 185 -3.32 -19.11 8.30
CA ILE A 185 -2.70 -18.05 7.48
C ILE A 185 -1.17 -18.16 7.47
N SER A 186 -0.58 -18.51 8.61
CA SER A 186 0.87 -18.67 8.75
C SER A 186 1.42 -19.94 8.07
N LYS A 187 0.57 -20.95 7.88
CA LYS A 187 0.95 -22.22 7.24
C LYS A 187 0.63 -22.28 5.74
N GLY A 188 -0.22 -21.39 5.27
CA GLY A 188 -0.67 -21.33 3.89
C GLY A 188 -0.08 -20.12 3.15
N GLN A 189 -0.86 -19.09 3.04
CA GLN A 189 -0.61 -17.94 2.18
C GLN A 189 0.66 -17.15 2.52
N PHE A 190 1.06 -17.13 3.80
CA PHE A 190 2.23 -16.41 4.28
C PHE A 190 3.43 -17.28 4.63
N ALA A 191 3.33 -18.61 4.45
CA ALA A 191 4.35 -19.55 4.88
C ALA A 191 5.75 -19.24 4.36
N GLU A 192 5.86 -18.72 3.13
CA GLU A 192 7.16 -18.44 2.51
C GLU A 192 7.87 -17.21 3.07
N TRP A 193 7.14 -16.23 3.60
CA TRP A 193 7.74 -14.98 4.02
C TRP A 193 7.50 -14.62 5.50
N ILE A 194 6.72 -15.42 6.22
CA ILE A 194 6.41 -15.17 7.63
C ILE A 194 7.64 -15.28 8.54
N ALA A 195 8.66 -16.03 8.12
CA ALA A 195 9.92 -16.13 8.83
C ALA A 195 10.56 -14.75 9.00
N GLY A 196 10.91 -14.39 10.25
CA GLY A 196 11.44 -13.05 10.56
C GLY A 196 10.39 -11.95 10.65
N ARG A 197 9.12 -12.23 10.51
CA ARG A 197 8.01 -11.29 10.69
C ARG A 197 7.33 -11.51 12.04
N ASN A 198 6.55 -10.54 12.47
CA ASN A 198 5.77 -10.61 13.71
C ASN A 198 4.46 -9.83 13.57
N PRO A 199 3.46 -10.07 14.41
CA PRO A 199 2.20 -9.35 14.38
C PRO A 199 2.33 -7.84 14.55
N GLY A 200 3.36 -7.38 15.26
CA GLY A 200 3.62 -5.95 15.47
C GLY A 200 3.84 -5.21 14.16
N THR A 201 4.75 -5.71 13.32
CA THR A 201 5.05 -5.09 12.01
C THR A 201 3.97 -5.37 10.97
N TYR A 202 3.27 -6.50 11.08
CA TYR A 202 2.27 -6.89 10.09
C TYR A 202 0.90 -6.23 10.34
N VAL A 203 0.43 -6.20 11.58
CA VAL A 203 -0.94 -5.80 11.91
C VAL A 203 -1.01 -4.56 12.79
N ALA A 204 -0.21 -4.49 13.87
CA ALA A 204 -0.32 -3.41 14.85
C ALA A 204 -0.09 -2.03 14.23
N VAL A 205 0.66 -1.93 13.14
CA VAL A 205 0.87 -0.69 12.37
C VAL A 205 -0.44 -0.03 11.92
N HIS A 206 -1.49 -0.81 11.64
CA HIS A 206 -2.80 -0.27 11.29
C HIS A 206 -3.45 0.45 12.48
N TYR A 207 -3.43 -0.17 13.67
CA TYR A 207 -4.05 0.40 14.87
C TYR A 207 -3.26 1.58 15.41
N ILE A 208 -1.93 1.49 15.39
CA ILE A 208 -1.06 2.63 15.74
C ILE A 208 -1.40 3.82 14.85
N LYS A 209 -1.53 3.61 13.53
CA LYS A 209 -1.89 4.70 12.60
C LYS A 209 -3.32 5.20 12.80
N LEU A 210 -4.28 4.33 13.10
CA LEU A 210 -5.65 4.75 13.43
C LEU A 210 -5.69 5.65 14.66
N ILE A 211 -4.97 5.30 15.72
CA ILE A 211 -4.91 6.08 16.97
C ILE A 211 -4.25 7.43 16.71
N ASP A 212 -3.08 7.45 16.09
CA ASP A 212 -2.37 8.68 15.72
C ASP A 212 -3.24 9.61 14.86
N PHE A 213 -3.89 9.04 13.85
CA PHE A 213 -4.69 9.81 12.89
C PHE A 213 -6.02 10.32 13.48
N THR A 214 -6.63 9.56 14.39
CA THR A 214 -7.93 9.90 14.98
C THR A 214 -7.79 10.86 16.15
N PHE A 215 -6.81 10.65 17.02
CA PHE A 215 -6.68 11.39 18.27
C PHE A 215 -5.49 12.36 18.29
N GLY A 216 -4.63 12.36 17.27
CA GLY A 216 -3.43 13.21 17.21
C GLY A 216 -2.41 12.89 18.30
N GLY A 217 -2.52 11.72 18.92
CA GLY A 217 -1.69 11.29 20.03
C GLY A 217 -0.27 10.91 19.61
N ARG A 218 0.72 11.32 20.40
CA ARG A 218 2.10 10.85 20.25
C ARG A 218 2.39 9.72 21.22
N LEU A 219 3.01 8.66 20.74
CA LEU A 219 3.49 7.57 21.59
C LEU A 219 4.51 8.13 22.61
N LYS A 220 4.24 7.90 23.90
CA LYS A 220 5.13 8.29 24.98
C LYS A 220 5.96 7.11 25.49
N THR A 221 5.30 5.98 25.72
CA THR A 221 5.95 4.75 26.16
C THR A 221 5.32 3.56 25.43
N VAL A 222 6.12 2.54 25.18
CA VAL A 222 5.66 1.28 24.58
C VAL A 222 6.20 0.13 25.41
N ALA A 223 5.32 -0.82 25.75
CA ALA A 223 5.69 -2.12 26.30
C ALA A 223 5.09 -3.21 25.42
N CYS A 224 5.84 -4.25 25.13
CA CYS A 224 5.41 -5.35 24.29
C CYS A 224 5.76 -6.68 24.95
N THR A 225 4.81 -7.60 24.94
CA THR A 225 5.03 -9.00 25.29
C THR A 225 4.61 -9.88 24.14
N GLY A 226 5.27 -11.00 23.94
CA GLY A 226 4.98 -11.91 22.86
C GLY A 226 5.40 -13.32 23.17
N GLN A 227 4.83 -14.26 22.44
CA GLN A 227 5.21 -15.69 22.50
C GLN A 227 5.81 -16.09 21.16
N ARG A 228 6.86 -16.92 21.18
CA ARG A 228 7.54 -17.41 19.97
C ARG A 228 7.14 -18.85 19.68
N GLY A 229 7.09 -19.21 18.39
CA GLY A 229 6.94 -20.60 17.95
C GLY A 229 5.54 -21.20 18.13
N ILE A 230 4.50 -20.39 18.38
CA ILE A 230 3.13 -20.91 18.55
C ILE A 230 2.46 -21.16 17.20
N VAL A 231 2.67 -20.27 16.24
CA VAL A 231 2.04 -20.35 14.94
C VAL A 231 3.10 -19.99 13.88
N GLY A 232 3.94 -20.87 13.51
CA GLY A 232 5.02 -20.62 12.56
C GLY A 232 6.16 -21.58 12.83
N PRO A 233 7.25 -21.50 12.07
CA PRO A 233 8.43 -22.30 12.34
C PRO A 233 8.99 -21.97 13.73
N ALA A 234 9.50 -22.99 14.41
CA ALA A 234 9.99 -22.92 15.79
C ALA A 234 11.19 -21.98 16.01
N ASP A 235 11.80 -21.51 14.93
CA ASP A 235 13.05 -20.76 14.88
C ASP A 235 12.93 -19.25 15.02
N GLY A 236 11.79 -18.73 15.47
CA GLY A 236 11.80 -17.36 15.95
C GLY A 236 10.64 -16.46 15.67
N ASN A 237 9.56 -16.90 15.07
CA ASN A 237 8.43 -16.02 14.79
C ASN A 237 7.39 -16.02 15.89
N THR A 238 6.93 -14.82 16.19
CA THR A 238 5.88 -14.55 17.17
C THR A 238 4.56 -14.46 16.41
N TRP A 239 3.97 -15.60 16.10
CA TRP A 239 2.64 -15.68 15.50
C TRP A 239 1.76 -16.65 16.28
#